data_29a5b03757940cb5748d72fc7897209d
#
_entry.id   29a5b03757940cb5748d72fc7897209d
#
_cell.length_a   1.000
_cell.length_b   1.000
_cell.length_c   1.000
_cell.angle_alpha   90.00
_cell.angle_beta   90.00
_cell.angle_gamma   90.00
#
_symmetry.space_group_name_H-M   'P 1'
#
loop_
_entity.id
_entity.type
_entity.pdbx_description
1 polymer ?
#
loop_
_entity_poly.entity_id
_entity_poly.type
_entity_poly.pdbx_seq_one_letter_code
_entity_poly.pdbx_strand_id
1 'polypeptide(L)'
;MKPAAVSASSLTALEGKTASSAGMTEAKYDETASSLGYGKTSAAGLVDGVSAAIFAGAEVNAGQDINVLASDTLSANMIAGSLGVGGAAGVGAGISFGLLSSKVSATVAGGAKLSADGNVSVRAVSGGAEGSSSNDALGDDAKEINKLADKKTSGSAKDSSIRLIGVVAAGGGAAGVGVSAGVLVVNGLAQAVVSGDVLRANAVNVAAEMHFKQVLTTVVSLATGGTAGVGVSAGATYFEGKVVSAIADGAKIGT
;
A
#
# COMPACT_ATOMS: atom_id res chain seq x y z
N MET A 1 -8.87 7.75 13.35
CA MET A 1 -9.14 8.57 12.16
C MET A 1 -10.30 7.95 11.42
N LYS A 2 -11.36 8.70 11.15
CA LYS A 2 -12.53 8.19 10.42
C LYS A 2 -12.19 8.23 8.92
N PRO A 3 -12.32 7.14 8.15
CA PRO A 3 -12.02 7.19 6.72
C PRO A 3 -12.99 8.14 6.03
N ALA A 4 -12.46 9.00 5.16
CA ALA A 4 -13.28 9.87 4.33
C ALA A 4 -14.11 9.02 3.36
N ALA A 5 -15.41 9.22 3.35
CA ALA A 5 -16.30 8.56 2.40
C ALA A 5 -16.00 9.08 0.99
N VAL A 6 -15.72 8.18 0.06
CA VAL A 6 -15.63 8.51 -1.37
C VAL A 6 -17.02 8.92 -1.83
N SER A 7 -17.19 10.17 -2.26
CA SER A 7 -18.48 10.66 -2.73
C SER A 7 -18.83 10.09 -4.12
N ALA A 8 -20.11 9.86 -4.38
CA ALA A 8 -20.60 9.37 -5.67
C ALA A 8 -20.20 10.25 -6.87
N SER A 9 -19.86 11.52 -6.65
CA SER A 9 -19.38 12.44 -7.68
C SER A 9 -17.97 12.10 -8.20
N SER A 10 -17.14 11.40 -7.43
CA SER A 10 -15.83 10.94 -7.91
C SER A 10 -15.92 9.68 -8.79
N LEU A 11 -17.00 8.93 -8.69
CA LEU A 11 -17.27 7.78 -9.58
C LEU A 11 -17.78 8.22 -10.96
N THR A 12 -18.56 9.29 -11.04
CA THR A 12 -19.08 9.83 -12.31
C THR A 12 -17.98 10.41 -13.21
N ALA A 13 -16.86 10.85 -12.65
CA ALA A 13 -15.70 11.32 -13.42
C ALA A 13 -14.93 10.16 -14.10
N LEU A 14 -15.11 8.92 -13.64
CA LEU A 14 -14.53 7.72 -14.24
C LEU A 14 -15.42 7.11 -15.34
N GLU A 15 -16.72 7.31 -15.30
CA GLU A 15 -17.66 6.76 -16.29
C GLU A 15 -17.51 7.34 -17.73
N GLY A 16 -16.88 8.49 -17.87
CA GLY A 16 -16.65 9.15 -19.16
C GLY A 16 -15.37 8.71 -19.90
N LYS A 17 -14.55 7.84 -19.33
CA LYS A 17 -13.29 7.41 -19.94
C LYS A 17 -13.31 5.92 -20.19
N THR A 18 -13.66 5.53 -21.40
CA THR A 18 -13.59 4.16 -21.89
C THR A 18 -12.23 3.52 -21.60
N ALA A 19 -12.25 2.26 -21.16
CA ALA A 19 -11.11 1.42 -20.80
C ALA A 19 -10.08 1.14 -21.92
N SER A 20 -10.14 1.85 -23.05
CA SER A 20 -9.29 1.60 -24.22
C SER A 20 -7.91 2.29 -24.18
N SER A 21 -7.54 2.97 -23.12
CA SER A 21 -6.21 3.55 -22.96
C SER A 21 -5.55 3.08 -21.68
N ALA A 22 -5.08 1.86 -21.67
CA ALA A 22 -4.21 1.29 -20.64
C ALA A 22 -2.79 1.88 -20.65
N GLY A 23 -2.63 3.13 -21.02
CA GLY A 23 -1.40 3.91 -20.84
C GLY A 23 -1.55 4.84 -19.65
N MET A 24 -1.53 4.32 -18.43
CA MET A 24 -1.29 5.16 -17.27
C MET A 24 0.17 5.59 -17.31
N THR A 25 0.43 6.77 -17.81
CA THR A 25 1.73 7.43 -17.67
C THR A 25 1.86 7.96 -16.26
N GLU A 26 3.09 8.07 -15.76
CA GLU A 26 3.41 8.64 -14.45
C GLU A 26 2.70 10.00 -14.19
N ALA A 27 2.59 10.84 -15.22
CA ALA A 27 1.87 12.11 -15.17
C ALA A 27 0.35 11.96 -14.92
N LYS A 28 -0.29 10.93 -15.47
CA LYS A 28 -1.72 10.64 -15.21
C LYS A 28 -1.94 10.05 -13.82
N TYR A 29 -0.97 9.31 -13.31
CA TYR A 29 -0.97 8.81 -11.94
C TYR A 29 -0.92 9.97 -10.94
N ASP A 30 -0.01 10.93 -11.15
CA ASP A 30 0.15 12.13 -10.33
C ASP A 30 -1.10 13.02 -10.34
N GLU A 31 -1.77 13.14 -11.48
CA GLU A 31 -3.02 13.91 -11.62
C GLU A 31 -4.17 13.23 -10.89
N THR A 32 -4.28 11.91 -10.97
CA THR A 32 -5.32 11.14 -10.27
C THR A 32 -5.06 11.12 -8.77
N ALA A 33 -3.83 10.93 -8.34
CA ALA A 33 -3.44 10.97 -6.94
C ALA A 33 -3.68 12.37 -6.33
N SER A 34 -3.39 13.44 -7.07
CA SER A 34 -3.66 14.82 -6.65
C SER A 34 -5.15 15.12 -6.54
N SER A 35 -5.98 14.59 -7.46
CA SER A 35 -7.44 14.76 -7.42
C SER A 35 -8.10 13.99 -6.26
N LEU A 36 -7.44 12.94 -5.76
CA LEU A 36 -7.86 12.17 -4.59
C LEU A 36 -7.32 12.74 -3.27
N GLY A 37 -6.64 13.89 -3.30
CA GLY A 37 -6.09 14.54 -2.11
C GLY A 37 -4.78 13.95 -1.61
N TYR A 38 -4.14 13.08 -2.39
CA TYR A 38 -2.78 12.63 -2.14
C TYR A 38 -1.82 13.67 -2.71
N GLY A 39 -1.30 14.53 -1.84
CA GLY A 39 -0.42 15.64 -2.23
C GLY A 39 0.81 15.19 -3.00
N LYS A 40 1.21 16.00 -3.97
CA LYS A 40 2.53 15.89 -4.59
C LYS A 40 3.57 15.94 -3.47
N THR A 41 4.39 14.93 -3.37
CA THR A 41 5.61 14.99 -2.57
C THR A 41 6.50 16.06 -3.17
N SER A 42 6.45 17.26 -2.63
CA SER A 42 7.43 18.27 -3.00
C SER A 42 8.81 17.79 -2.57
N ALA A 43 9.80 17.98 -3.41
CA ALA A 43 11.20 17.56 -3.22
C ALA A 43 11.91 18.24 -2.03
N ALA A 44 11.19 18.83 -1.10
CA ALA A 44 11.70 19.53 0.07
C ALA A 44 11.70 18.66 1.33
N GLY A 45 12.16 17.42 1.25
CA GLY A 45 12.65 16.67 2.40
C GLY A 45 11.63 16.17 3.43
N LEU A 46 10.34 16.47 3.30
CA LEU A 46 9.28 15.88 4.11
C LEU A 46 8.65 14.71 3.36
N VAL A 47 8.93 13.53 3.81
CA VAL A 47 8.29 12.31 3.32
C VAL A 47 6.91 12.24 3.98
N ASP A 48 5.84 12.26 3.18
CA ASP A 48 4.50 11.94 3.68
C ASP A 48 4.51 10.49 4.16
N GLY A 49 4.59 10.29 5.46
CA GLY A 49 4.74 8.97 6.05
C GLY A 49 5.34 9.04 7.44
N VAL A 50 5.98 7.96 7.87
CA VAL A 50 6.67 7.89 9.17
C VAL A 50 8.11 8.36 9.01
N SER A 51 8.52 9.35 9.78
CA SER A 51 9.90 9.83 9.78
C SER A 51 10.48 9.99 11.18
N ALA A 52 11.76 9.66 11.31
CA ALA A 52 12.59 9.98 12.45
C ALA A 52 13.82 10.74 11.93
N ALA A 53 14.10 11.93 12.49
CA ALA A 53 15.17 12.76 11.98
C ALA A 53 15.95 13.47 13.08
N ILE A 54 17.28 13.49 12.93
CA ILE A 54 18.16 14.42 13.62
C ILE A 54 18.49 15.54 12.65
N PHE A 55 18.08 16.77 13.00
CA PHE A 55 18.17 17.92 12.10
C PHE A 55 19.59 18.50 12.03
N ALA A 56 19.84 19.27 10.98
CA ALA A 56 21.09 19.98 10.77
C ALA A 56 21.42 20.90 11.97
N GLY A 57 22.70 20.90 12.38
CA GLY A 57 23.20 21.66 13.51
C GLY A 57 22.86 21.08 14.89
N ALA A 58 22.15 19.97 14.96
CA ALA A 58 21.91 19.27 16.23
C ALA A 58 23.21 18.61 16.71
N GLU A 59 23.48 18.70 18.02
CA GLU A 59 24.54 17.97 18.70
C GLU A 59 23.93 16.99 19.69
N VAL A 60 24.19 15.69 19.50
CA VAL A 60 23.65 14.63 20.36
C VAL A 60 24.81 13.88 21.01
N ASN A 61 24.85 13.90 22.34
CA ASN A 61 25.83 13.19 23.13
C ASN A 61 25.11 12.17 24.01
N ALA A 62 25.46 10.91 23.88
CA ALA A 62 24.87 9.81 24.63
C ALA A 62 25.95 8.98 25.33
N GLY A 63 25.73 8.67 26.59
CA GLY A 63 26.57 7.75 27.37
C GLY A 63 26.36 6.27 27.04
N GLN A 64 25.47 5.98 26.09
CA GLN A 64 25.20 4.65 25.55
C GLN A 64 24.91 4.76 24.04
N ASP A 65 23.90 4.05 23.54
CA ASP A 65 23.53 4.03 22.12
C ASP A 65 22.72 5.25 21.69
N ILE A 66 22.86 5.66 20.43
CA ILE A 66 21.95 6.56 19.73
C ILE A 66 21.16 5.75 18.71
N ASN A 67 19.83 5.73 18.86
CA ASN A 67 18.94 5.03 17.96
C ASN A 67 17.97 6.00 17.25
N VAL A 68 18.03 6.07 15.93
CA VAL A 68 17.10 6.81 15.09
C VAL A 68 16.28 5.78 14.33
N LEU A 69 15.04 5.54 14.78
CA LEU A 69 14.18 4.50 14.23
C LEU A 69 12.89 5.10 13.70
N ALA A 70 12.62 4.87 12.42
CA ALA A 70 11.32 5.05 11.80
C ALA A 70 10.75 3.68 11.44
N SER A 71 9.53 3.39 11.85
CA SER A 71 8.88 2.12 11.57
C SER A 71 7.42 2.33 11.22
N ASP A 72 6.98 1.69 10.15
CA ASP A 72 5.59 1.68 9.69
C ASP A 72 5.14 0.24 9.46
N THR A 73 3.90 -0.05 9.85
CA THR A 73 3.28 -1.35 9.62
C THR A 73 1.97 -1.15 8.87
N LEU A 74 1.96 -1.55 7.61
CA LEU A 74 0.82 -1.40 6.72
C LEU A 74 0.08 -2.74 6.57
N SER A 75 -1.22 -2.72 6.88
CA SER A 75 -2.14 -3.81 6.58
C SER A 75 -3.41 -3.24 5.96
N ALA A 76 -3.83 -3.80 4.84
CA ALA A 76 -5.04 -3.34 4.16
C ALA A 76 -5.82 -4.51 3.57
N ASN A 77 -7.13 -4.54 3.86
CA ASN A 77 -8.07 -5.44 3.24
C ASN A 77 -9.16 -4.59 2.56
N MET A 78 -9.13 -4.54 1.24
CA MET A 78 -10.05 -3.77 0.42
C MET A 78 -11.01 -4.72 -0.28
N ILE A 79 -12.32 -4.49 -0.11
CA ILE A 79 -13.35 -5.32 -0.71
C ILE A 79 -14.26 -4.42 -1.55
N ALA A 80 -14.44 -4.77 -2.81
CA ALA A 80 -15.38 -4.12 -3.71
C ALA A 80 -16.23 -5.18 -4.41
N GLY A 81 -17.52 -4.90 -4.57
CA GLY A 81 -18.42 -5.84 -5.21
C GLY A 81 -19.58 -5.16 -5.93
N SER A 82 -20.20 -5.88 -6.85
CA SER A 82 -21.43 -5.50 -7.48
C SER A 82 -22.35 -6.71 -7.66
N LEU A 83 -23.67 -6.46 -7.65
CA LEU A 83 -24.69 -7.46 -7.87
C LEU A 83 -25.64 -6.99 -8.97
N GLY A 84 -25.80 -7.81 -10.01
CA GLY A 84 -26.76 -7.58 -11.09
C GLY A 84 -27.79 -8.72 -11.13
N VAL A 85 -29.06 -8.41 -10.89
CA VAL A 85 -30.14 -9.39 -10.94
C VAL A 85 -31.20 -8.94 -11.92
N GLY A 86 -31.60 -9.85 -12.81
CA GLY A 86 -32.67 -9.61 -13.79
C GLY A 86 -33.63 -10.79 -13.91
N GLY A 87 -34.90 -10.54 -14.26
CA GLY A 87 -35.91 -11.60 -14.37
C GLY A 87 -35.58 -12.62 -15.47
N ALA A 88 -35.25 -12.18 -16.67
CA ALA A 88 -34.86 -13.04 -17.79
C ALA A 88 -33.32 -13.08 -17.95
N ALA A 89 -32.67 -11.95 -17.88
CA ALA A 89 -31.21 -11.84 -17.96
C ALA A 89 -30.68 -10.88 -16.90
N GLY A 90 -29.57 -11.22 -16.24
CA GLY A 90 -28.88 -10.40 -15.27
C GLY A 90 -27.46 -10.08 -15.73
N VAL A 91 -27.08 -8.82 -15.66
CA VAL A 91 -25.72 -8.37 -15.98
C VAL A 91 -25.14 -7.66 -14.77
N GLY A 92 -23.98 -8.12 -14.31
CA GLY A 92 -23.20 -7.47 -13.26
C GLY A 92 -21.82 -7.07 -13.79
N ALA A 93 -21.40 -5.83 -13.51
CA ALA A 93 -20.07 -5.37 -13.83
C ALA A 93 -19.46 -4.67 -12.60
N GLY A 94 -18.19 -4.91 -12.35
CA GLY A 94 -17.48 -4.30 -11.22
C GLY A 94 -16.02 -4.02 -11.53
N ILE A 95 -15.55 -2.86 -11.08
CA ILE A 95 -14.14 -2.50 -11.14
C ILE A 95 -13.71 -2.13 -9.73
N SER A 96 -12.62 -2.73 -9.27
CA SER A 96 -11.99 -2.41 -8.00
C SER A 96 -10.58 -1.86 -8.24
N PHE A 97 -10.27 -0.77 -7.54
CA PHE A 97 -8.95 -0.16 -7.61
C PHE A 97 -8.45 0.13 -6.20
N GLY A 98 -7.25 -0.32 -5.90
CA GLY A 98 -6.55 -0.06 -4.64
C GLY A 98 -5.23 0.65 -4.90
N LEU A 99 -5.00 1.75 -4.17
CA LEU A 99 -3.75 2.48 -4.18
C LEU A 99 -3.25 2.63 -2.75
N LEU A 100 -2.06 2.14 -2.48
CA LEU A 100 -1.42 2.20 -1.18
C LEU A 100 0.00 2.75 -1.32
N SER A 101 0.38 3.61 -0.39
CA SER A 101 1.74 4.13 -0.30
C SER A 101 2.23 4.04 1.14
N SER A 102 3.42 3.46 1.33
CA SER A 102 4.13 3.43 2.61
C SER A 102 5.50 4.07 2.42
N LYS A 103 5.77 5.14 3.17
CA LYS A 103 7.05 5.83 3.13
C LYS A 103 7.60 5.93 4.55
N VAL A 104 8.80 5.39 4.74
CA VAL A 104 9.48 5.38 6.04
C VAL A 104 10.87 5.95 5.86
N SER A 105 11.23 6.95 6.69
CA SER A 105 12.52 7.62 6.58
C SER A 105 13.16 7.82 7.95
N ALA A 106 14.39 7.34 8.12
CA ALA A 106 15.24 7.63 9.26
C ALA A 106 16.48 8.40 8.77
N THR A 107 16.69 9.61 9.28
CA THR A 107 17.75 10.49 8.74
C THR A 107 18.54 11.20 9.82
N VAL A 108 19.84 11.31 9.56
CA VAL A 108 20.73 12.24 10.28
C VAL A 108 21.19 13.28 9.27
N ALA A 109 20.73 14.51 9.41
CA ALA A 109 20.98 15.58 8.44
C ALA A 109 22.44 16.06 8.47
N GLY A 110 22.90 16.59 7.33
CA GLY A 110 24.23 17.20 7.21
C GLY A 110 24.43 18.33 8.24
N GLY A 111 25.60 18.38 8.85
CA GLY A 111 25.92 19.32 9.93
C GLY A 111 25.42 18.92 11.33
N ALA A 112 24.69 17.83 11.46
CA ALA A 112 24.45 17.21 12.76
C ALA A 112 25.73 16.53 13.27
N LYS A 113 25.92 16.48 14.59
CA LYS A 113 27.06 15.82 15.24
C LYS A 113 26.57 14.84 16.29
N LEU A 114 27.02 13.61 16.18
CA LEU A 114 26.66 12.53 17.08
C LEU A 114 27.88 12.01 17.83
N SER A 115 27.75 11.81 19.11
CA SER A 115 28.74 11.15 19.96
C SER A 115 28.04 10.15 20.86
N ALA A 116 28.40 8.88 20.74
CA ALA A 116 27.89 7.81 21.57
C ALA A 116 29.03 7.04 22.22
N ASP A 117 28.89 6.64 23.49
CA ASP A 117 29.79 5.69 24.11
C ASP A 117 29.51 4.24 23.63
N GLY A 118 28.31 4.01 23.12
CA GLY A 118 27.86 2.77 22.48
C GLY A 118 27.81 2.88 20.95
N ASN A 119 26.74 2.41 20.37
CA ASN A 119 26.53 2.34 18.91
C ASN A 119 25.64 3.49 18.44
N VAL A 120 25.79 3.87 17.17
CA VAL A 120 24.83 4.70 16.46
C VAL A 120 24.05 3.81 15.47
N SER A 121 22.73 3.75 15.60
CA SER A 121 21.86 2.98 14.72
C SER A 121 20.81 3.87 14.08
N VAL A 122 20.75 3.89 12.76
CA VAL A 122 19.76 4.62 11.96
C VAL A 122 19.00 3.61 11.12
N ARG A 123 17.72 3.38 11.45
CA ARG A 123 16.93 2.31 10.82
C ARG A 123 15.58 2.81 10.34
N ALA A 124 15.23 2.44 9.11
CA ALA A 124 13.91 2.63 8.53
C ALA A 124 13.31 1.26 8.19
N VAL A 125 12.16 0.94 8.78
CA VAL A 125 11.50 -0.36 8.60
C VAL A 125 10.08 -0.13 8.11
N SER A 126 9.80 -0.57 6.88
CA SER A 126 8.46 -0.59 6.31
C SER A 126 8.00 -2.03 6.15
N GLY A 127 6.82 -2.36 6.63
CA GLY A 127 6.36 -3.74 6.54
C GLY A 127 4.86 -3.90 6.58
N GLY A 128 4.41 -5.09 6.22
CA GLY A 128 3.05 -5.53 6.42
C GLY A 128 2.90 -6.23 7.78
N ALA A 129 1.82 -5.96 8.48
CA ALA A 129 1.46 -6.74 9.65
C ALA A 129 1.29 -8.21 9.28
N GLU A 130 1.79 -9.11 10.11
CA GLU A 130 1.48 -10.52 9.95
C GLU A 130 -0.02 -10.74 10.14
N GLY A 131 -0.64 -11.29 9.11
CA GLY A 131 -1.83 -12.14 9.19
C GLY A 131 -3.04 -11.69 9.96
N SER A 132 -3.35 -10.40 10.07
CA SER A 132 -4.64 -10.02 10.64
C SER A 132 -5.40 -9.04 9.76
N SER A 133 -5.87 -9.50 8.63
CA SER A 133 -7.10 -8.92 8.13
C SER A 133 -8.22 -9.37 9.11
N SER A 134 -8.37 -8.67 10.24
CA SER A 134 -9.51 -8.95 11.09
C SER A 134 -10.75 -8.58 10.30
N ASN A 135 -11.51 -9.58 9.90
CA ASN A 135 -12.80 -9.41 9.24
C ASN A 135 -13.86 -8.84 10.19
N ASP A 136 -13.48 -8.56 11.44
CA ASP A 136 -14.41 -8.19 12.51
C ASP A 136 -15.04 -6.80 12.30
N ALA A 137 -14.31 -5.91 11.59
CA ALA A 137 -14.84 -4.59 11.23
C ALA A 137 -15.69 -4.58 9.95
N LEU A 138 -15.78 -5.70 9.24
CA LEU A 138 -16.56 -5.83 8.02
C LEU A 138 -18.01 -6.20 8.33
N GLY A 139 -18.95 -5.62 7.60
CA GLY A 139 -20.34 -6.07 7.64
C GLY A 139 -20.48 -7.53 7.19
N ASP A 140 -21.61 -8.16 7.51
CA ASP A 140 -21.82 -9.60 7.28
C ASP A 140 -21.71 -9.99 5.81
N ASP A 141 -22.18 -9.15 4.89
CA ASP A 141 -22.03 -9.36 3.43
C ASP A 141 -20.58 -9.39 3.00
N ALA A 142 -19.75 -8.49 3.55
CA ALA A 142 -18.33 -8.46 3.24
C ALA A 142 -17.57 -9.66 3.84
N LYS A 143 -18.02 -10.20 4.98
CA LYS A 143 -17.49 -11.44 5.55
C LYS A 143 -17.80 -12.65 4.66
N GLU A 144 -19.00 -12.73 4.09
CA GLU A 144 -19.36 -13.81 3.16
C GLU A 144 -18.56 -13.72 1.85
N ILE A 145 -18.39 -12.52 1.31
CA ILE A 145 -17.52 -12.27 0.14
C ILE A 145 -16.09 -12.72 0.44
N ASN A 146 -15.57 -12.39 1.61
CA ASN A 146 -14.23 -12.77 2.02
C ASN A 146 -14.08 -14.29 2.15
N LYS A 147 -15.04 -14.98 2.77
CA LYS A 147 -15.06 -16.45 2.84
C LYS A 147 -15.06 -17.10 1.45
N LEU A 148 -15.84 -16.52 0.53
CA LEU A 148 -15.90 -17.02 -0.85
C LEU A 148 -14.57 -16.84 -1.57
N ALA A 149 -13.93 -15.69 -1.40
CA ALA A 149 -12.60 -15.41 -1.95
C ALA A 149 -11.54 -16.33 -1.34
N ASP A 150 -11.56 -16.57 -0.04
CA ASP A 150 -10.65 -17.49 0.66
C ASP A 150 -10.81 -18.94 0.17
N LYS A 151 -12.05 -19.38 -0.06
CA LYS A 151 -12.34 -20.71 -0.58
C LYS A 151 -11.78 -20.92 -2.01
N LYS A 152 -11.75 -19.85 -2.82
CA LYS A 152 -11.27 -19.90 -4.22
C LYS A 152 -9.76 -19.73 -4.33
N THR A 153 -9.09 -19.13 -3.36
CA THR A 153 -7.64 -18.82 -3.40
C THR A 153 -6.75 -19.82 -2.65
N SER A 154 -7.25 -21.00 -2.31
CA SER A 154 -6.44 -22.10 -1.75
C SER A 154 -5.59 -21.71 -0.52
N GLY A 155 -6.15 -21.00 0.43
CA GLY A 155 -5.56 -20.81 1.77
C GLY A 155 -4.46 -19.75 1.89
N SER A 156 -3.79 -19.34 0.82
CA SER A 156 -2.72 -18.33 0.86
C SER A 156 -3.19 -16.91 1.18
N ALA A 157 -4.48 -16.66 1.07
CA ALA A 157 -5.06 -15.32 1.21
C ALA A 157 -5.10 -14.82 2.66
N LYS A 158 -5.07 -15.72 3.64
CA LYS A 158 -5.15 -15.35 5.07
C LYS A 158 -3.89 -14.67 5.59
N ASP A 159 -2.76 -14.92 4.94
CA ASP A 159 -1.44 -14.45 5.37
C ASP A 159 -0.99 -13.19 4.63
N SER A 160 -1.84 -12.60 3.77
CA SER A 160 -1.46 -11.41 3.00
C SER A 160 -1.49 -10.15 3.85
N SER A 161 -0.42 -9.37 3.77
CA SER A 161 -0.33 -8.06 4.41
C SER A 161 -1.28 -7.05 3.75
N ILE A 162 -1.43 -7.13 2.43
CA ILE A 162 -2.26 -6.22 1.63
C ILE A 162 -3.11 -7.06 0.68
N ARG A 163 -4.42 -6.80 0.66
CA ARG A 163 -5.35 -7.56 -0.15
C ARG A 163 -6.41 -6.67 -0.80
N LEU A 164 -6.63 -6.87 -2.08
CA LEU A 164 -7.77 -6.33 -2.82
C LEU A 164 -8.66 -7.48 -3.28
N ILE A 165 -9.94 -7.45 -2.91
CA ILE A 165 -10.93 -8.42 -3.31
C ILE A 165 -12.01 -7.72 -4.15
N GLY A 166 -12.16 -8.15 -5.38
CA GLY A 166 -13.23 -7.74 -6.27
C GLY A 166 -14.22 -8.89 -6.50
N VAL A 167 -15.50 -8.69 -6.21
CA VAL A 167 -16.53 -9.72 -6.44
C VAL A 167 -17.67 -9.12 -7.24
N VAL A 168 -18.05 -9.81 -8.30
CA VAL A 168 -19.24 -9.51 -9.08
C VAL A 168 -20.14 -10.74 -9.09
N ALA A 169 -21.39 -10.56 -8.75
CA ALA A 169 -22.43 -11.57 -8.90
C ALA A 169 -23.46 -11.11 -9.93
N ALA A 170 -23.85 -11.99 -10.83
CA ALA A 170 -24.90 -11.75 -11.81
C ALA A 170 -25.87 -12.93 -11.82
N GLY A 171 -27.17 -12.64 -11.74
CA GLY A 171 -28.22 -13.65 -11.72
C GLY A 171 -29.38 -13.31 -12.66
N GLY A 172 -29.83 -14.28 -13.47
CA GLY A 172 -30.98 -14.13 -14.35
C GLY A 172 -31.75 -15.43 -14.49
N GLY A 173 -33.06 -15.36 -14.77
CA GLY A 173 -33.88 -16.55 -14.95
C GLY A 173 -33.42 -17.43 -16.14
N ALA A 174 -32.95 -16.84 -17.23
CA ALA A 174 -32.41 -17.54 -18.39
C ALA A 174 -30.91 -17.38 -18.50
N ALA A 175 -30.36 -16.18 -18.34
CA ALA A 175 -28.92 -15.91 -18.53
C ALA A 175 -28.37 -14.97 -17.47
N GLY A 176 -27.11 -15.18 -17.09
CA GLY A 176 -26.34 -14.29 -16.22
C GLY A 176 -24.99 -13.97 -16.81
N VAL A 177 -24.58 -12.70 -16.81
CA VAL A 177 -23.23 -12.28 -17.25
C VAL A 177 -22.59 -11.43 -16.17
N GLY A 178 -21.44 -11.89 -15.64
CA GLY A 178 -20.68 -11.18 -14.64
C GLY A 178 -19.28 -10.81 -15.18
N VAL A 179 -18.92 -9.53 -15.09
CA VAL A 179 -17.57 -9.08 -15.47
C VAL A 179 -16.96 -8.32 -14.32
N SER A 180 -15.74 -8.69 -13.93
CA SER A 180 -15.02 -7.99 -12.86
C SER A 180 -13.57 -7.73 -13.24
N ALA A 181 -13.06 -6.56 -12.80
CA ALA A 181 -11.66 -6.23 -12.90
C ALA A 181 -11.15 -5.64 -11.58
N GLY A 182 -9.90 -5.95 -11.22
CA GLY A 182 -9.27 -5.42 -10.02
C GLY A 182 -7.83 -5.02 -10.28
N VAL A 183 -7.45 -3.83 -9.81
CA VAL A 183 -6.06 -3.37 -9.88
C VAL A 183 -5.63 -2.88 -8.50
N LEU A 184 -4.52 -3.44 -8.01
CA LEU A 184 -3.88 -3.02 -6.77
C LEU A 184 -2.49 -2.45 -7.09
N VAL A 185 -2.27 -1.22 -6.70
CA VAL A 185 -0.96 -0.56 -6.80
C VAL A 185 -0.43 -0.30 -5.40
N VAL A 186 0.78 -0.75 -5.13
CA VAL A 186 1.46 -0.56 -3.85
C VAL A 186 2.82 0.06 -4.09
N ASN A 187 3.03 1.25 -3.54
CA ASN A 187 4.31 1.96 -3.59
C ASN A 187 4.94 1.97 -2.19
N GLY A 188 6.20 1.56 -2.11
CA GLY A 188 6.95 1.53 -0.86
C GLY A 188 8.28 2.27 -0.96
N LEU A 189 8.62 3.05 0.09
CA LEU A 189 9.94 3.62 0.27
C LEU A 189 10.39 3.41 1.71
N ALA A 190 11.52 2.72 1.89
CA ALA A 190 12.23 2.67 3.16
C ALA A 190 13.62 3.31 2.98
N GLN A 191 13.91 4.35 3.74
CA GLN A 191 15.13 5.12 3.58
C GLN A 191 15.81 5.37 4.92
N ALA A 192 17.08 4.95 5.05
CA ALA A 192 17.95 5.27 6.17
C ALA A 192 19.20 5.98 5.66
N VAL A 193 19.42 7.23 6.10
CA VAL A 193 20.54 8.04 5.58
C VAL A 193 21.23 8.78 6.72
N VAL A 194 22.56 8.69 6.74
CA VAL A 194 23.43 9.49 7.61
C VAL A 194 24.22 10.46 6.75
N SER A 195 23.96 11.76 6.88
CA SER A 195 24.70 12.84 6.23
C SER A 195 25.46 13.70 7.26
N GLY A 196 25.17 13.55 8.54
CA GLY A 196 25.86 14.22 9.64
C GLY A 196 27.15 13.50 10.06
N ASP A 197 27.91 14.15 10.93
CA ASP A 197 29.13 13.60 11.47
C ASP A 197 28.85 12.71 12.68
N VAL A 198 29.38 11.50 12.70
CA VAL A 198 29.48 10.66 13.90
C VAL A 198 30.88 10.82 14.45
N LEU A 199 31.01 11.59 15.51
CA LEU A 199 32.32 11.96 16.07
C LEU A 199 32.93 10.82 16.91
N ARG A 200 32.05 9.99 17.52
CA ARG A 200 32.44 8.82 18.32
C ARG A 200 31.29 7.81 18.36
N ALA A 201 31.61 6.56 18.08
CA ALA A 201 30.73 5.41 18.30
C ALA A 201 31.55 4.12 18.29
N ASN A 202 31.06 3.05 18.93
CA ASN A 202 31.66 1.72 18.80
C ASN A 202 31.38 1.13 17.43
N ALA A 203 30.17 1.37 16.90
CA ALA A 203 29.77 0.97 15.56
C ALA A 203 28.69 1.92 15.02
N VAL A 204 28.64 2.07 13.71
CA VAL A 204 27.56 2.80 13.01
C VAL A 204 26.82 1.80 12.12
N ASN A 205 25.51 1.64 12.40
CA ASN A 205 24.63 0.78 11.62
C ASN A 205 23.57 1.62 10.92
N VAL A 206 23.52 1.55 9.59
CA VAL A 206 22.53 2.21 8.76
C VAL A 206 21.78 1.16 7.96
N ALA A 207 20.50 0.95 8.27
CA ALA A 207 19.71 -0.12 7.67
C ALA A 207 18.33 0.39 7.25
N ALA A 208 17.95 0.10 6.03
CA ALA A 208 16.59 0.26 5.55
C ALA A 208 16.04 -1.12 5.15
N GLU A 209 14.82 -1.40 5.55
CA GLU A 209 14.21 -2.72 5.36
C GLU A 209 12.76 -2.55 4.90
N MET A 210 12.34 -3.44 4.00
CA MET A 210 10.95 -3.51 3.54
C MET A 210 10.47 -4.95 3.58
N HIS A 211 9.44 -5.21 4.38
CA HIS A 211 8.91 -6.54 4.63
C HIS A 211 7.42 -6.59 4.36
N PHE A 212 7.02 -6.94 3.13
CA PHE A 212 5.65 -7.30 2.81
C PHE A 212 5.56 -8.81 2.59
N LYS A 213 4.82 -9.51 3.44
CA LYS A 213 4.71 -10.96 3.37
C LYS A 213 4.00 -11.40 2.09
N GLN A 214 2.89 -10.74 1.75
CA GLN A 214 2.15 -11.00 0.52
C GLN A 214 1.28 -9.81 0.15
N VAL A 215 1.27 -9.46 -1.13
CA VAL A 215 0.36 -8.47 -1.74
C VAL A 215 -0.50 -9.22 -2.75
N LEU A 216 -1.82 -9.20 -2.58
CA LEU A 216 -2.72 -10.06 -3.35
C LEU A 216 -3.92 -9.29 -3.91
N THR A 217 -4.17 -9.47 -5.20
CA THR A 217 -5.45 -9.10 -5.83
C THR A 217 -6.23 -10.36 -6.18
N THR A 218 -7.43 -10.48 -5.63
CA THR A 218 -8.37 -11.57 -5.91
C THR A 218 -9.61 -11.00 -6.56
N VAL A 219 -9.93 -11.44 -7.77
CA VAL A 219 -11.12 -11.00 -8.50
C VAL A 219 -11.97 -12.20 -8.86
N VAL A 220 -13.24 -12.17 -8.49
CA VAL A 220 -14.17 -13.29 -8.70
C VAL A 220 -15.43 -12.79 -9.40
N SER A 221 -15.80 -13.44 -10.50
CA SER A 221 -17.10 -13.27 -11.16
C SER A 221 -17.94 -14.50 -10.96
N LEU A 222 -19.14 -14.32 -10.45
CA LEU A 222 -20.16 -15.35 -10.33
C LEU A 222 -21.30 -14.99 -11.27
N ALA A 223 -21.66 -15.91 -12.17
CA ALA A 223 -22.79 -15.72 -13.04
C ALA A 223 -23.68 -16.96 -12.98
N THR A 224 -24.97 -16.76 -12.71
CA THR A 224 -25.97 -17.82 -12.65
C THR A 224 -27.12 -17.53 -13.59
N GLY A 225 -27.53 -18.52 -14.36
CA GLY A 225 -28.70 -18.45 -15.22
C GLY A 225 -29.28 -19.85 -15.42
N GLY A 226 -30.58 -19.96 -15.63
CA GLY A 226 -31.23 -21.25 -15.86
C GLY A 226 -30.73 -21.97 -17.11
N THR A 227 -30.28 -21.22 -18.11
CA THR A 227 -29.76 -21.74 -19.37
C THR A 227 -28.26 -21.50 -19.57
N ALA A 228 -27.77 -20.33 -19.15
CA ALA A 228 -26.36 -19.96 -19.30
C ALA A 228 -25.89 -18.99 -18.23
N GLY A 229 -24.64 -19.15 -17.79
CA GLY A 229 -23.95 -18.21 -16.91
C GLY A 229 -22.53 -18.00 -17.41
N VAL A 230 -22.13 -16.73 -17.62
CA VAL A 230 -20.77 -16.36 -18.06
C VAL A 230 -20.16 -15.41 -17.06
N GLY A 231 -19.06 -15.82 -16.44
CA GLY A 231 -18.28 -15.00 -15.52
C GLY A 231 -16.87 -14.74 -16.09
N VAL A 232 -16.48 -13.48 -16.17
CA VAL A 232 -15.13 -13.08 -16.60
C VAL A 232 -14.52 -12.20 -15.53
N SER A 233 -13.28 -12.53 -15.11
CA SER A 233 -12.55 -11.74 -14.13
C SER A 233 -11.10 -11.55 -14.52
N ALA A 234 -10.57 -10.35 -14.24
CA ALA A 234 -9.17 -10.02 -14.42
C ALA A 234 -8.64 -9.25 -13.20
N GLY A 235 -7.47 -9.64 -12.70
CA GLY A 235 -6.82 -8.99 -11.57
C GLY A 235 -5.36 -8.68 -11.88
N ALA A 236 -4.89 -7.52 -11.44
CA ALA A 236 -3.49 -7.13 -11.55
C ALA A 236 -3.00 -6.53 -10.23
N THR A 237 -1.77 -6.88 -9.85
CA THR A 237 -1.07 -6.26 -8.74
C THR A 237 0.21 -5.64 -9.27
N TYR A 238 0.40 -4.37 -9.01
CA TYR A 238 1.66 -3.66 -9.26
C TYR A 238 2.27 -3.30 -7.91
N PHE A 239 3.52 -3.72 -7.70
CA PHE A 239 4.27 -3.42 -6.50
C PHE A 239 5.58 -2.73 -6.89
N GLU A 240 5.80 -1.54 -6.36
CA GLU A 240 7.06 -0.82 -6.47
C GLU A 240 7.63 -0.57 -5.07
N GLY A 241 8.79 -1.16 -4.80
CA GLY A 241 9.51 -1.02 -3.53
C GLY A 241 10.89 -0.42 -3.75
N LYS A 242 11.20 0.65 -3.03
CA LYS A 242 12.54 1.25 -3.01
C LYS A 242 13.10 1.22 -1.60
N VAL A 243 14.29 0.63 -1.46
CA VAL A 243 15.02 0.57 -0.20
C VAL A 243 16.36 1.29 -0.37
N VAL A 244 16.64 2.26 0.49
CA VAL A 244 17.87 3.05 0.44
C VAL A 244 18.51 3.07 1.81
N SER A 245 19.75 2.58 1.90
CA SER A 245 20.59 2.65 3.09
C SER A 245 21.92 3.27 2.69
N ALA A 246 22.25 4.43 3.24
CA ALA A 246 23.44 5.17 2.82
C ALA A 246 24.06 6.00 3.95
N ILE A 247 25.38 6.08 3.88
CA ILE A 247 26.15 7.16 4.51
C ILE A 247 26.53 8.10 3.37
N ALA A 248 26.09 9.36 3.44
CA ALA A 248 26.28 10.33 2.36
C ALA A 248 27.74 10.80 2.28
N ASP A 249 28.12 11.26 1.11
CA ASP A 249 29.43 11.85 0.88
C ASP A 249 29.65 13.05 1.80
N GLY A 250 30.83 13.11 2.40
CA GLY A 250 31.22 14.17 3.33
C GLY A 250 30.87 13.93 4.80
N ALA A 251 30.07 12.91 5.12
CA ALA A 251 29.87 12.51 6.52
C ALA A 251 31.18 11.93 7.10
N LYS A 252 31.55 12.40 8.29
CA LYS A 252 32.74 11.88 8.98
C LYS A 252 32.30 10.85 10.00
N ILE A 253 32.90 9.68 9.94
CA ILE A 253 32.63 8.59 10.87
C ILE A 253 33.90 8.34 11.69
N GLY A 254 33.84 8.72 12.96
CA GLY A 254 34.85 8.42 13.97
C GLY A 254 34.40 7.22 14.81
N THR A 255 35.25 6.23 14.90
CA THR A 255 35.06 5.00 15.70
C THR A 255 36.22 4.84 16.68
#